data_a5b66b8384416e6523fd818475030784
#
_entry.id   a5b66b8384416e6523fd818475030784
#
_cell.length_a   1.000
_cell.length_b   1.000
_cell.length_c   1.000
_cell.angle_alpha   90.00
_cell.angle_beta   90.00
_cell.angle_gamma   90.00
#
_symmetry.space_group_name_H-M   'P 1'
#
loop_
_entity.id
_entity.type
_entity.pdbx_description
1 polymer ?
#
loop_
_entity_poly.entity_id
_entity_poly.type
_entity_poly.pdbx_seq_one_letter_code
_entity_poly.pdbx_strand_id
1 'polypeptide(L)'
;MNTIIRRAERADCPRLLELIRELAHFEKAPEEVTVTLDHFEESGFGEQPVWWAFVAEVDGVVEGFALYYIRYSTWKGQRMYLEDIVVTEKMRGKGLGKLLFDALIEEAKEKRFKGMVW
;
A
#
# COMPACT_ATOMS: atom_id res chain seq x y z
N MET A 1 5.91 -3.29 21.88
CA MET A 1 5.37 -3.51 20.53
C MET A 1 6.49 -3.34 19.51
N ASN A 2 6.75 -4.40 18.76
CA ASN A 2 7.84 -4.40 17.77
C ASN A 2 7.27 -4.09 16.39
N THR A 3 7.52 -2.88 15.87
CA THR A 3 6.98 -2.42 14.59
C THR A 3 8.09 -2.31 13.56
N ILE A 4 7.88 -2.92 12.41
CA ILE A 4 8.81 -2.90 11.28
C ILE A 4 8.07 -2.37 10.05
N ILE A 5 8.64 -1.35 9.41
CA ILE A 5 8.15 -0.86 8.12
C ILE A 5 9.09 -1.41 7.06
N ARG A 6 8.55 -2.16 6.11
CA ARG A 6 9.35 -2.79 5.06
C ARG A 6 8.59 -2.84 3.75
N ARG A 7 9.29 -3.12 2.67
CA ARG A 7 8.61 -3.33 1.38
C ARG A 7 7.76 -4.59 1.45
N ALA A 8 6.61 -4.54 0.78
CA ALA A 8 5.76 -5.71 0.63
C ALA A 8 6.49 -6.76 -0.21
N GLU A 9 6.22 -8.02 0.08
CA GLU A 9 6.70 -9.17 -0.68
C GLU A 9 5.50 -9.89 -1.25
N ARG A 10 5.72 -10.74 -2.26
CA ARG A 10 4.62 -11.51 -2.87
C ARG A 10 3.80 -12.26 -1.81
N ALA A 11 4.50 -12.82 -0.80
CA ALA A 11 3.85 -13.57 0.27
C ALA A 11 2.90 -12.73 1.13
N ASP A 12 3.01 -11.40 1.09
CA ASP A 12 2.11 -10.52 1.82
C ASP A 12 0.78 -10.31 1.11
N CYS A 13 0.70 -10.60 -0.17
CA CYS A 13 -0.49 -10.29 -0.97
C CYS A 13 -1.80 -10.85 -0.42
N PRO A 14 -1.87 -12.09 0.07
CA PRO A 14 -3.12 -12.58 0.68
C PRO A 14 -3.59 -11.68 1.82
N ARG A 15 -2.67 -11.25 2.68
CA ARG A 15 -3.02 -10.38 3.81
C ARG A 15 -3.44 -8.99 3.33
N LEU A 16 -2.73 -8.44 2.35
CA LEU A 16 -3.08 -7.13 1.81
C LEU A 16 -4.48 -7.15 1.19
N LEU A 17 -4.80 -8.19 0.44
CA LEU A 17 -6.12 -8.30 -0.17
C LEU A 17 -7.21 -8.47 0.89
N GLU A 18 -6.91 -9.19 1.97
CA GLU A 18 -7.81 -9.30 3.11
C GLU A 18 -8.11 -7.93 3.71
N LEU A 19 -7.06 -7.11 3.92
CA LEU A 19 -7.23 -5.76 4.47
C LEU A 19 -8.01 -4.85 3.51
N ILE A 20 -7.80 -4.99 2.21
CA ILE A 20 -8.55 -4.26 1.20
C ILE A 20 -10.03 -4.62 1.28
N ARG A 21 -10.35 -5.91 1.42
CA ARG A 21 -11.73 -6.38 1.53
C ARG A 21 -12.38 -5.89 2.82
N GLU A 22 -11.63 -5.87 3.91
CA GLU A 22 -12.14 -5.33 5.18
C GLU A 22 -12.49 -3.85 5.04
N LEU A 23 -11.63 -3.08 4.38
CA LEU A 23 -11.89 -1.66 4.13
C LEU A 23 -13.15 -1.48 3.27
N ALA A 24 -13.28 -2.26 2.21
CA ALA A 24 -14.44 -2.19 1.34
C ALA A 24 -15.73 -2.54 2.09
N HIS A 25 -15.65 -3.54 2.96
CA HIS A 25 -16.80 -3.93 3.79
C HIS A 25 -17.18 -2.79 4.76
N PHE A 26 -16.19 -2.17 5.39
CA PHE A 26 -16.40 -1.03 6.27
C PHE A 26 -17.06 0.14 5.54
N GLU A 27 -16.67 0.36 4.29
CA GLU A 27 -17.24 1.42 3.45
C GLU A 27 -18.55 1.00 2.78
N LYS A 28 -19.07 -0.16 3.14
CA LYS A 28 -20.35 -0.71 2.62
C LYS A 28 -20.33 -0.93 1.10
N ALA A 29 -19.19 -1.26 0.57
CA ALA A 29 -19.02 -1.54 -0.85
C ALA A 29 -18.20 -2.81 -1.13
N PRO A 30 -18.47 -3.93 -0.41
CA PRO A 30 -17.67 -5.15 -0.59
C PRO A 30 -17.73 -5.71 -2.02
N GLU A 31 -18.81 -5.49 -2.73
CA GLU A 31 -18.97 -5.97 -4.10
C GLU A 31 -18.11 -5.21 -5.11
N GLU A 32 -17.54 -4.09 -4.71
CA GLU A 32 -16.64 -3.33 -5.59
C GLU A 32 -15.26 -3.99 -5.71
N VAL A 33 -14.88 -4.87 -4.79
CA VAL A 33 -13.59 -5.55 -4.83
C VAL A 33 -13.75 -6.83 -5.66
N THR A 34 -13.41 -6.73 -6.94
CA THR A 34 -13.52 -7.83 -7.89
C THR A 34 -12.18 -8.44 -8.29
N VAL A 35 -11.08 -7.83 -7.85
CA VAL A 35 -9.75 -8.31 -8.18
C VAL A 35 -9.50 -9.68 -7.51
N THR A 36 -8.88 -10.60 -8.25
CA THR A 36 -8.51 -11.90 -7.69
C THR A 36 -7.13 -11.81 -7.06
N LEU A 37 -6.81 -12.75 -6.17
CA LEU A 37 -5.49 -12.81 -5.56
C LEU A 37 -4.41 -12.97 -6.62
N ASP A 38 -4.63 -13.84 -7.61
CA ASP A 38 -3.65 -14.07 -8.68
C ASP A 38 -3.37 -12.79 -9.46
N HIS A 39 -4.42 -12.05 -9.82
CA HIS A 39 -4.26 -10.79 -10.55
C HIS A 39 -3.54 -9.76 -9.68
N PHE A 40 -3.91 -9.69 -8.41
CA PHE A 40 -3.29 -8.73 -7.48
C PHE A 40 -1.79 -9.01 -7.34
N GLU A 41 -1.41 -10.27 -7.14
CA GLU A 41 0.01 -10.64 -7.03
C GLU A 41 0.78 -10.34 -8.31
N GLU A 42 0.23 -10.71 -9.45
CA GLU A 42 0.90 -10.50 -10.73
C GLU A 42 1.10 -9.01 -11.01
N SER A 43 0.13 -8.19 -10.65
CA SER A 43 0.20 -6.75 -10.85
C SER A 43 1.26 -6.07 -9.99
N GLY A 44 1.63 -6.66 -8.87
CA GLY A 44 2.67 -6.11 -8.00
C GLY A 44 4.02 -6.77 -8.14
N PHE A 45 4.05 -8.07 -8.42
CA PHE A 45 5.29 -8.88 -8.38
C PHE A 45 5.56 -9.68 -9.65
N GLY A 46 4.78 -9.47 -10.70
CA GLY A 46 5.01 -10.09 -12.00
C GLY A 46 6.08 -9.36 -12.80
N GLU A 47 6.15 -9.66 -14.09
CA GLU A 47 7.16 -9.09 -14.98
C GLU A 47 6.98 -7.59 -15.22
N GLN A 48 5.74 -7.11 -15.16
CA GLN A 48 5.43 -5.70 -15.41
C GLN A 48 4.62 -5.15 -14.26
N PRO A 49 5.25 -4.87 -13.12
CA PRO A 49 4.52 -4.38 -11.96
C PRO A 49 3.89 -3.01 -12.22
N VAL A 50 2.67 -2.84 -11.70
CA VAL A 50 1.95 -1.57 -11.81
C VAL A 50 1.68 -0.93 -10.44
N TRP A 51 1.99 -1.63 -9.35
CA TRP A 51 1.87 -1.06 -8.02
C TRP A 51 3.03 -1.50 -7.14
N TRP A 52 3.28 -0.73 -6.08
CA TRP A 52 4.32 -0.98 -5.07
C TRP A 52 3.72 -0.67 -3.71
N ALA A 53 4.23 -1.33 -2.68
CA ALA A 53 3.68 -1.13 -1.35
C ALA A 53 4.72 -1.30 -0.26
N PHE A 54 4.47 -0.60 0.85
CA PHE A 54 5.14 -0.83 2.12
C PHE A 54 4.13 -1.44 3.09
N VAL A 55 4.61 -2.29 3.98
CA VAL A 55 3.77 -2.89 5.02
C VAL A 55 4.29 -2.49 6.39
N ALA A 56 3.38 -2.41 7.35
CA ALA A 56 3.69 -2.22 8.76
C ALA A 56 3.45 -3.55 9.46
N GLU A 57 4.52 -4.18 9.91
CA GLU A 57 4.47 -5.46 10.59
C GLU A 57 4.60 -5.18 12.08
N VAL A 58 3.65 -5.65 12.86
CA VAL A 58 3.63 -5.47 14.31
C VAL A 58 3.67 -6.84 14.96
N ASP A 59 4.74 -7.10 15.68
CA ASP A 59 4.95 -8.39 16.36
C ASP A 59 4.75 -9.57 15.42
N GLY A 60 5.27 -9.45 14.18
CA GLY A 60 5.23 -10.51 13.18
C GLY A 60 3.98 -10.58 12.32
N VAL A 61 3.02 -9.67 12.52
CA VAL A 61 1.77 -9.65 11.76
C VAL A 61 1.64 -8.35 10.98
N VAL A 62 1.31 -8.43 9.70
CA VAL A 62 1.06 -7.23 8.90
C VAL A 62 -0.26 -6.60 9.34
N GLU A 63 -0.17 -5.42 9.93
CA GLU A 63 -1.31 -4.70 10.47
C GLU A 63 -1.62 -3.41 9.70
N GLY A 64 -0.88 -3.15 8.65
CA GLY A 64 -1.16 -1.99 7.82
C GLY A 64 -0.31 -2.01 6.55
N PHE A 65 -0.70 -1.22 5.57
CA PHE A 65 0.07 -1.07 4.35
C PHE A 65 -0.21 0.26 3.68
N ALA A 66 0.70 0.67 2.80
CA ALA A 66 0.51 1.81 1.92
C ALA A 66 0.88 1.36 0.52
N LEU A 67 -0.01 1.54 -0.42
CA LEU A 67 0.14 1.08 -1.80
C LEU A 67 0.06 2.26 -2.74
N TYR A 68 1.02 2.36 -3.67
CA TYR A 68 1.04 3.44 -4.63
C TYR A 68 1.31 2.92 -6.04
N TYR A 69 1.02 3.75 -7.03
CA TYR A 69 1.45 3.52 -8.40
C TYR A 69 1.99 4.83 -8.98
N ILE A 70 2.60 4.75 -10.15
CA ILE A 70 3.22 5.91 -10.79
C ILE A 70 2.23 6.54 -11.75
N ARG A 71 1.90 7.82 -11.48
CA ARG A 71 1.05 8.60 -12.37
C ARG A 71 1.96 9.51 -13.20
N TYR A 72 1.77 9.51 -14.49
CA TYR A 72 2.60 10.34 -15.37
C TYR A 72 1.88 11.63 -15.74
N SER A 73 2.55 12.77 -15.47
CA SER A 73 2.08 14.07 -15.91
C SER A 73 2.92 14.48 -17.13
N THR A 74 2.27 14.85 -18.23
CA THR A 74 2.98 15.32 -19.40
C THR A 74 3.70 16.64 -19.15
N TRP A 75 3.31 17.35 -18.10
CA TRP A 75 3.92 18.63 -17.73
C TRP A 75 5.04 18.47 -16.71
N LYS A 76 4.91 17.51 -15.78
CA LYS A 76 5.81 17.41 -14.63
C LYS A 76 6.55 16.07 -14.52
N GLY A 77 6.20 15.07 -15.33
CA GLY A 77 6.84 13.76 -15.29
C GLY A 77 6.17 12.80 -14.31
N GLN A 78 6.94 11.89 -13.77
CA GLN A 78 6.44 10.84 -12.90
C GLN A 78 6.10 11.36 -11.51
N ARG A 79 4.92 10.99 -11.02
CA ARG A 79 4.44 11.35 -9.69
C ARG A 79 3.97 10.08 -8.97
N MET A 80 4.15 10.06 -7.66
CA MET A 80 3.64 8.98 -6.84
C MET A 80 2.16 9.22 -6.56
N TYR A 81 1.31 8.25 -6.92
CA TYR A 81 -0.11 8.31 -6.58
C TYR A 81 -0.39 7.31 -5.46
N LEU A 82 -0.76 7.81 -4.29
CA LEU A 82 -1.12 6.98 -3.15
C LEU A 82 -2.56 6.47 -3.35
N GLU A 83 -2.69 5.17 -3.60
CA GLU A 83 -4.00 4.56 -3.78
C GLU A 83 -4.68 4.31 -2.43
N ASP A 84 -3.97 3.61 -1.54
CA ASP A 84 -4.51 3.24 -0.24
C ASP A 84 -3.45 3.35 0.84
N ILE A 85 -3.86 3.80 2.01
CA ILE A 85 -3.11 3.62 3.24
C ILE A 85 -4.11 3.06 4.26
N VAL A 86 -3.85 1.86 4.74
CA VAL A 86 -4.78 1.09 5.57
C VAL A 86 -4.09 0.63 6.83
N VAL A 87 -4.75 0.77 7.97
CA VAL A 87 -4.28 0.28 9.25
C VAL A 87 -5.46 -0.46 9.90
N THR A 88 -5.20 -1.63 10.46
CA THR A 88 -6.24 -2.39 11.14
C THR A 88 -6.84 -1.57 12.28
N GLU A 89 -8.11 -1.81 12.57
CA GLU A 89 -8.83 -1.05 13.58
C GLU A 89 -8.12 -1.11 14.95
N LYS A 90 -7.67 -2.28 15.35
CA LYS A 90 -6.99 -2.45 16.64
C LYS A 90 -5.66 -1.69 16.77
N MET A 91 -5.05 -1.35 15.63
CA MET A 91 -3.77 -0.65 15.61
C MET A 91 -3.89 0.84 15.29
N ARG A 92 -5.10 1.34 15.12
CA ARG A 92 -5.30 2.77 14.87
C ARG A 92 -4.91 3.59 16.08
N GLY A 93 -4.42 4.80 15.84
CA GLY A 93 -3.98 5.69 16.91
C GLY A 93 -2.61 5.37 17.46
N LYS A 94 -1.89 4.42 16.86
CA LYS A 94 -0.55 4.01 17.30
C LYS A 94 0.57 4.51 16.38
N GLY A 95 0.22 5.37 15.42
CA GLY A 95 1.22 5.99 14.56
C GLY A 95 1.65 5.18 13.35
N LEU A 96 1.02 4.05 13.04
CA LEU A 96 1.41 3.22 11.90
C LEU A 96 1.21 3.94 10.56
N GLY A 97 0.10 4.67 10.43
CA GLY A 97 -0.18 5.42 9.21
C GLY A 97 0.91 6.45 8.92
N LYS A 98 1.38 7.14 9.96
CA LYS A 98 2.45 8.12 9.81
C LYS A 98 3.75 7.45 9.38
N LEU A 99 4.09 6.30 9.98
CA LEU A 99 5.31 5.58 9.62
C LEU A 99 5.26 5.11 8.17
N LEU A 100 4.11 4.62 7.72
CA LEU A 100 3.92 4.22 6.34
C LEU A 100 4.04 5.41 5.39
N PHE A 101 3.43 6.53 5.76
CA PHE A 101 3.50 7.74 4.95
C PHE A 101 4.94 8.25 4.85
N ASP A 102 5.68 8.22 5.96
CA ASP A 102 7.09 8.63 5.97
C ASP A 102 7.92 7.74 5.03
N ALA A 103 7.62 6.43 4.99
CA ALA A 103 8.30 5.52 4.06
C ALA A 103 8.02 5.89 2.61
N LEU A 104 6.78 6.29 2.30
CA LEU A 104 6.42 6.74 0.96
C LEU A 104 7.17 8.02 0.58
N ILE A 105 7.30 8.96 1.51
CA ILE A 105 8.04 10.20 1.27
C ILE A 105 9.50 9.90 0.92
N GLU A 106 10.14 9.00 1.69
CA GLU A 106 11.52 8.62 1.42
C GLU A 106 11.65 7.92 0.05
N GLU A 107 10.70 7.06 -0.27
CA GLU A 107 10.65 6.39 -1.58
C GLU A 107 10.52 7.41 -2.72
N ALA A 108 9.65 8.39 -2.55
CA ALA A 108 9.44 9.42 -3.56
C ALA A 108 10.72 10.23 -3.80
N LYS A 109 11.45 10.54 -2.74
CA LYS A 109 12.72 11.26 -2.84
C LYS A 109 13.78 10.41 -3.52
N GLU A 110 13.92 9.17 -3.10
CA GLU A 110 14.91 8.24 -3.64
C GLU A 110 14.71 8.00 -5.14
N LYS A 111 13.46 7.84 -5.56
CA LYS A 111 13.12 7.60 -6.96
C LYS A 111 12.94 8.88 -7.76
N ARG A 112 13.13 10.03 -7.12
CA ARG A 112 13.07 11.35 -7.77
C ARG A 112 11.71 11.63 -8.42
N PHE A 113 10.64 11.19 -7.79
CA PHE A 113 9.30 11.56 -8.24
C PHE A 113 9.08 13.05 -8.06
N LYS A 114 8.32 13.65 -8.97
CA LYS A 114 8.10 15.09 -8.99
C LYS A 114 7.01 15.57 -8.03
N GLY A 115 6.39 14.64 -7.31
CA GLY A 115 5.40 14.96 -6.30
C GLY A 115 4.60 13.73 -5.91
N MET A 116 3.73 13.92 -4.93
CA MET A 116 2.81 12.89 -4.46
C MET A 116 1.39 13.39 -4.64
N VAL A 117 0.49 12.48 -4.99
CA VAL A 117 -0.94 12.75 -5.19
C VAL A 117 -1.74 11.69 -4.44
N TRP A 118 -2.90 12.07 -3.90
CA TRP A 118 -3.82 11.13 -3.26
C TRP A 118 -5.26 11.60 -3.32
#